data_5f1f9056b039ba05a988fa05638e5e4a
#
_entry.id   5f1f9056b039ba05a988fa05638e5e4a
#
_cell.length_a   1.000
_cell.length_b   1.000
_cell.length_c   1.000
_cell.angle_alpha   90.00
_cell.angle_beta   90.00
_cell.angle_gamma   90.00
#
_symmetry.space_group_name_H-M   'P 1'
#
loop_
_entity.id
_entity.type
_entity.pdbx_description
1 polymer ?
#
loop_
_entity_poly.entity_id
_entity_poly.type
_entity_poly.pdbx_seq_one_letter_code
_entity_poly.pdbx_strand_id
1 'polypeptide(L)'
;MTGRGSVMIRAKHHNETIRGSEALIFTEIPYQVNKSEMVEKIGEQVREKRIEGIAEVRDESNRLGVRLVIELKRDAVPDVVLNQLYRYSSLQTSFGVNMLALNQGKPEQMGLRKILEIFLSFREQVVTRRTKFRLAKARKRGHETVGLAIAVANIDEVIKLIRESPYPATARE
;
A
#
# COMPACT_ATOMS: atom_id res chain seq x y z
N MET A 1 17.01 3.03 15.95
CA MET A 1 16.32 1.88 15.32
C MET A 1 17.04 1.56 14.01
N THR A 2 17.48 0.34 13.85
CA THR A 2 18.43 -0.08 12.79
C THR A 2 17.78 -0.43 11.45
N GLY A 3 16.45 -0.46 11.36
CA GLY A 3 15.72 -0.97 10.18
C GLY A 3 15.67 -2.50 10.09
N ARG A 4 16.10 -3.22 11.14
CA ARG A 4 15.93 -4.68 11.31
C ARG A 4 15.24 -4.97 12.62
N GLY A 5 14.45 -6.02 12.65
CA GLY A 5 13.77 -6.49 13.84
C GLY A 5 12.82 -7.63 13.56
N SER A 6 12.16 -8.11 14.58
CA SER A 6 11.08 -9.08 14.46
C SER A 6 9.83 -8.51 15.11
N VAL A 7 8.70 -8.63 14.42
CA VAL A 7 7.40 -8.20 14.89
C VAL A 7 6.48 -9.42 14.96
N MET A 8 5.81 -9.59 16.11
CA MET A 8 4.80 -10.64 16.25
C MET A 8 3.49 -10.15 15.66
N ILE A 9 2.95 -10.89 14.69
CA ILE A 9 1.68 -10.61 14.04
C ILE A 9 0.67 -11.67 14.48
N ARG A 10 -0.53 -11.22 14.88
CA ARG A 10 -1.65 -12.09 15.26
C ARG A 10 -2.84 -11.85 14.35
N ALA A 11 -3.59 -12.91 14.10
CA ALA A 11 -4.90 -12.83 13.46
C ALA A 11 -5.86 -11.97 14.30
N LYS A 12 -6.72 -11.21 13.64
CA LYS A 12 -7.78 -10.45 14.30
C LYS A 12 -9.01 -11.33 14.49
N HIS A 13 -9.52 -11.36 15.70
CA HIS A 13 -10.69 -12.17 16.05
C HIS A 13 -11.69 -11.38 16.88
N HIS A 14 -12.89 -11.94 16.99
CA HIS A 14 -13.93 -11.59 17.95
C HIS A 14 -14.72 -12.85 18.29
N ASN A 15 -15.44 -12.80 19.40
CA ASN A 15 -16.28 -13.91 19.83
C ASN A 15 -17.71 -13.70 19.35
N GLU A 16 -18.34 -14.78 18.89
CA GLU A 16 -19.77 -14.82 18.55
C GLU A 16 -20.43 -16.04 19.21
N THR A 17 -21.72 -15.94 19.48
CA THR A 17 -22.51 -17.11 19.91
C THR A 17 -23.28 -17.66 18.72
N ILE A 18 -22.96 -18.87 18.29
CA ILE A 18 -23.58 -19.55 17.15
C ILE A 18 -24.34 -20.76 17.68
N ARG A 19 -25.67 -20.80 17.45
CA ARG A 19 -26.54 -21.91 17.87
C ARG A 19 -26.41 -22.31 19.35
N GLY A 20 -26.12 -21.33 20.22
CA GLY A 20 -25.96 -21.57 21.65
C GLY A 20 -24.59 -22.10 22.08
N SER A 21 -23.62 -22.16 21.18
CA SER A 21 -22.20 -22.44 21.46
C SER A 21 -21.35 -21.21 21.18
N GLU A 22 -20.29 -21.03 21.93
CA GLU A 22 -19.30 -19.96 21.67
C GLU A 22 -18.44 -20.31 20.46
N ALA A 23 -18.11 -19.31 19.67
CA ALA A 23 -17.26 -19.44 18.49
C ALA A 23 -16.24 -18.28 18.43
N LEU A 24 -15.03 -18.61 18.02
CA LEU A 24 -13.98 -17.65 17.68
C LEU A 24 -14.04 -17.36 16.18
N ILE A 25 -14.29 -16.10 15.82
CA ILE A 25 -14.38 -15.67 14.43
C ILE A 25 -13.12 -14.89 14.08
N PHE A 26 -12.36 -15.38 13.11
CA PHE A 26 -11.18 -14.68 12.60
C PHE A 26 -11.53 -13.95 11.30
N THR A 27 -11.34 -12.64 11.31
CA THR A 27 -11.65 -11.75 10.18
C THR A 27 -10.40 -11.33 9.40
N GLU A 28 -9.23 -11.42 10.01
CA GLU A 28 -7.96 -11.14 9.36
C GLU A 28 -6.94 -12.21 9.77
N ILE A 29 -6.14 -12.67 8.82
CA ILE A 29 -5.04 -13.63 9.05
C ILE A 29 -3.70 -12.91 8.93
N PRO A 30 -2.61 -13.43 9.54
CA PRO A 30 -1.30 -12.82 9.44
C PRO A 30 -0.81 -12.73 7.99
N TYR A 31 -0.02 -11.71 7.70
CA TYR A 31 0.59 -11.49 6.40
C TYR A 31 1.45 -12.70 5.97
N GLN A 32 1.37 -13.08 4.69
CA GLN A 32 2.05 -14.22 4.07
C GLN A 32 1.61 -15.61 4.59
N VAL A 33 0.52 -15.71 5.35
CA VAL A 33 -0.05 -17.00 5.74
C VAL A 33 -1.07 -17.48 4.70
N ASN A 34 -0.89 -18.71 4.22
CA ASN A 34 -1.89 -19.37 3.37
C ASN A 34 -3.04 -19.86 4.23
N LYS A 35 -4.26 -19.36 3.94
CA LYS A 35 -5.46 -19.70 4.72
C LYS A 35 -5.78 -21.19 4.69
N SER A 36 -5.76 -21.82 3.53
CA SER A 36 -6.11 -23.24 3.38
C SER A 36 -5.15 -24.15 4.15
N GLU A 37 -3.85 -23.91 4.00
CA GLU A 37 -2.82 -24.65 4.73
C GLU A 37 -2.92 -24.44 6.26
N MET A 38 -3.25 -23.23 6.68
CA MET A 38 -3.45 -22.91 8.09
C MET A 38 -4.64 -23.65 8.67
N VAL A 39 -5.78 -23.70 7.97
CA VAL A 39 -6.99 -24.44 8.40
C VAL A 39 -6.72 -25.93 8.46
N GLU A 40 -6.02 -26.49 7.48
CA GLU A 40 -5.63 -27.91 7.48
C GLU A 40 -4.75 -28.24 8.69
N LYS A 41 -3.71 -27.44 8.96
CA LYS A 41 -2.86 -27.59 10.14
C LYS A 41 -3.64 -27.48 11.45
N ILE A 42 -4.60 -26.57 11.56
CA ILE A 42 -5.46 -26.49 12.76
C ILE A 42 -6.22 -27.81 12.93
N GLY A 43 -6.80 -28.36 11.85
CA GLY A 43 -7.49 -29.63 11.87
C GLY A 43 -6.58 -30.80 12.31
N GLU A 44 -5.32 -30.82 11.88
CA GLU A 44 -4.31 -31.78 12.33
C GLU A 44 -4.02 -31.65 13.81
N GLN A 45 -3.76 -30.44 14.31
CA GLN A 45 -3.48 -30.21 15.73
C GLN A 45 -4.64 -30.58 16.63
N VAL A 46 -5.88 -30.42 16.15
CA VAL A 46 -7.09 -30.88 16.87
C VAL A 46 -7.15 -32.42 16.91
N ARG A 47 -6.86 -33.11 15.79
CA ARG A 47 -6.81 -34.57 15.73
C ARG A 47 -5.71 -35.15 16.62
N GLU A 48 -4.56 -34.49 16.67
CA GLU A 48 -3.43 -34.85 17.55
C GLU A 48 -3.65 -34.48 19.02
N LYS A 49 -4.82 -33.91 19.37
CA LYS A 49 -5.18 -33.45 20.72
C LYS A 49 -4.20 -32.42 21.32
N ARG A 50 -3.51 -31.66 20.47
CA ARG A 50 -2.66 -30.54 20.92
C ARG A 50 -3.48 -29.27 21.16
N ILE A 51 -4.60 -29.15 20.43
CA ILE A 51 -5.60 -28.12 20.64
C ILE A 51 -6.89 -28.83 21.04
N GLU A 52 -7.33 -28.57 22.24
CA GLU A 52 -8.56 -29.14 22.78
C GLU A 52 -9.68 -28.09 22.84
N GLY A 53 -10.91 -28.52 22.98
CA GLY A 53 -12.05 -27.60 23.12
C GLY A 53 -12.65 -27.09 21.80
N ILE A 54 -12.14 -27.51 20.65
CA ILE A 54 -12.71 -27.19 19.33
C ILE A 54 -13.73 -28.27 18.95
N ALA A 55 -14.94 -27.83 18.54
CA ALA A 55 -15.99 -28.70 18.00
C ALA A 55 -15.89 -28.79 16.49
N GLU A 56 -15.82 -27.67 15.79
CA GLU A 56 -15.78 -27.59 14.33
C GLU A 56 -14.94 -26.38 13.86
N VAL A 57 -14.31 -26.51 12.69
CA VAL A 57 -13.61 -25.43 11.98
C VAL A 57 -14.23 -25.28 10.61
N ARG A 58 -14.75 -24.09 10.29
CA ARG A 58 -15.37 -23.79 8.99
C ARG A 58 -14.78 -22.53 8.38
N ASP A 59 -14.55 -22.56 7.08
CA ASP A 59 -14.17 -21.40 6.29
C ASP A 59 -15.42 -20.82 5.60
N GLU A 60 -15.90 -19.71 6.11
CA GLU A 60 -17.06 -18.97 5.58
C GLU A 60 -16.62 -17.70 4.82
N SER A 61 -15.37 -17.63 4.41
CA SER A 61 -14.83 -16.46 3.68
C SER A 61 -15.53 -16.28 2.33
N ASN A 62 -15.77 -15.03 1.97
CA ASN A 62 -16.45 -14.66 0.74
C ASN A 62 -15.79 -13.42 0.11
N ARG A 63 -16.45 -12.77 -0.88
CA ARG A 63 -15.95 -11.55 -1.54
C ARG A 63 -15.82 -10.35 -0.60
N LEU A 64 -16.49 -10.35 0.55
CA LEU A 64 -16.44 -9.27 1.53
C LEU A 64 -15.22 -9.38 2.45
N GLY A 65 -14.63 -10.57 2.58
CA GLY A 65 -13.44 -10.78 3.40
C GLY A 65 -13.27 -12.19 3.94
N VAL A 66 -12.27 -12.31 4.80
CA VAL A 66 -11.98 -13.54 5.53
C VAL A 66 -12.98 -13.71 6.67
N ARG A 67 -13.55 -14.89 6.79
CA ARG A 67 -14.37 -15.32 7.92
C ARG A 67 -14.06 -16.79 8.21
N LEU A 68 -13.15 -17.02 9.12
CA LEU A 68 -12.85 -18.37 9.63
C LEU A 68 -13.56 -18.53 10.97
N VAL A 69 -14.44 -19.49 11.04
CA VAL A 69 -15.26 -19.82 12.22
C VAL A 69 -14.69 -21.03 12.91
N ILE A 70 -14.37 -20.91 14.19
CA ILE A 70 -13.94 -22.01 15.05
C ILE A 70 -14.97 -22.15 16.16
N GLU A 71 -15.86 -23.13 16.04
CA GLU A 71 -16.87 -23.43 17.06
C GLU A 71 -16.23 -24.18 18.23
N LEU A 72 -16.57 -23.77 19.42
CA LEU A 72 -16.05 -24.35 20.65
C LEU A 72 -17.01 -25.39 21.24
N LYS A 73 -16.47 -26.36 21.95
CA LYS A 73 -17.25 -27.28 22.77
C LYS A 73 -17.86 -26.53 23.96
N ARG A 74 -18.99 -27.00 24.47
CA ARG A 74 -19.72 -26.33 25.56
C ARG A 74 -18.91 -26.09 26.84
N ASP A 75 -17.94 -26.97 27.11
CA ASP A 75 -17.09 -26.90 28.30
C ASP A 75 -15.76 -26.16 28.05
N ALA A 76 -15.56 -25.64 26.85
CA ALA A 76 -14.31 -24.97 26.48
C ALA A 76 -14.32 -23.51 26.88
N VAL A 77 -13.19 -23.05 27.43
CA VAL A 77 -12.95 -21.63 27.75
C VAL A 77 -12.32 -20.97 26.52
N PRO A 78 -12.97 -19.95 25.90
CA PRO A 78 -12.51 -19.33 24.66
C PRO A 78 -11.06 -18.83 24.71
N ASP A 79 -10.66 -18.18 25.78
CA ASP A 79 -9.32 -17.63 25.95
C ASP A 79 -8.23 -18.72 25.99
N VAL A 80 -8.55 -19.88 26.57
CA VAL A 80 -7.62 -21.01 26.62
C VAL A 80 -7.43 -21.59 25.22
N VAL A 81 -8.53 -21.82 24.49
CA VAL A 81 -8.46 -22.31 23.11
C VAL A 81 -7.75 -21.31 22.20
N LEU A 82 -8.02 -20.02 22.35
CA LEU A 82 -7.36 -18.96 21.60
C LEU A 82 -5.84 -18.97 21.82
N ASN A 83 -5.39 -19.12 23.06
CA ASN A 83 -3.97 -19.20 23.37
C ASN A 83 -3.31 -20.47 22.79
N GLN A 84 -4.02 -21.60 22.79
CA GLN A 84 -3.56 -22.82 22.12
C GLN A 84 -3.46 -22.62 20.59
N LEU A 85 -4.46 -21.99 19.97
CA LEU A 85 -4.48 -21.64 18.57
C LEU A 85 -3.28 -20.76 18.18
N TYR A 86 -2.97 -19.72 18.96
CA TYR A 86 -1.80 -18.89 18.73
C TYR A 86 -0.47 -19.64 18.90
N ARG A 87 -0.43 -20.63 19.77
CA ARG A 87 0.79 -21.40 20.04
C ARG A 87 1.06 -22.49 19.00
N TYR A 88 0.01 -23.17 18.52
CA TYR A 88 0.12 -24.36 17.68
C TYR A 88 -0.30 -24.17 16.24
N SER A 89 -0.68 -22.94 15.85
CA SER A 89 -1.03 -22.64 14.46
C SER A 89 -0.39 -21.36 13.94
N SER A 90 -0.54 -21.09 12.65
CA SER A 90 -0.03 -19.89 12.02
C SER A 90 -0.92 -18.64 12.23
N LEU A 91 -1.91 -18.70 13.15
CA LEU A 91 -2.70 -17.54 13.57
C LEU A 91 -1.85 -16.52 14.35
N GLN A 92 -0.69 -16.91 14.84
CA GLN A 92 0.37 -16.04 15.30
C GLN A 92 1.67 -16.41 14.61
N THR A 93 2.34 -15.43 14.03
CA THR A 93 3.63 -15.63 13.36
C THR A 93 4.56 -14.45 13.63
N SER A 94 5.86 -14.69 13.54
CA SER A 94 6.86 -13.64 13.63
C SER A 94 7.23 -13.17 12.21
N PHE A 95 7.25 -11.86 12.01
CA PHE A 95 7.67 -11.25 10.77
C PHE A 95 9.03 -10.58 10.93
N GLY A 96 10.01 -11.04 10.15
CA GLY A 96 11.35 -10.45 10.11
C GLY A 96 11.33 -9.14 9.30
N VAL A 97 11.42 -8.01 10.00
CA VAL A 97 11.49 -6.69 9.36
C VAL A 97 12.89 -6.46 8.80
N ASN A 98 12.98 -6.13 7.51
CA ASN A 98 14.19 -5.68 6.86
C ASN A 98 13.87 -4.46 5.97
N MET A 99 14.11 -3.26 6.50
CA MET A 99 13.76 -2.00 5.83
C MET A 99 14.91 -1.55 4.93
N LEU A 100 15.06 -2.23 3.78
CA LEU A 100 16.00 -1.88 2.73
C LEU A 100 15.27 -1.06 1.66
N ALA A 101 15.78 0.12 1.32
CA ALA A 101 15.24 0.96 0.27
C ALA A 101 16.35 1.67 -0.53
N LEU A 102 16.01 2.13 -1.73
CA LEU A 102 16.92 2.92 -2.56
C LEU A 102 16.88 4.39 -2.15
N ASN A 103 18.01 4.92 -1.73
CA ASN A 103 18.22 6.34 -1.49
C ASN A 103 19.19 6.89 -2.53
N GLN A 104 18.73 7.79 -3.40
CA GLN A 104 19.52 8.37 -4.50
C GLN A 104 20.24 7.31 -5.36
N GLY A 105 19.56 6.19 -5.63
CA GLY A 105 20.09 5.07 -6.42
C GLY A 105 20.97 4.09 -5.66
N LYS A 106 21.25 4.31 -4.36
CA LYS A 106 22.03 3.42 -3.53
C LYS A 106 21.13 2.64 -2.56
N PRO A 107 21.28 1.32 -2.46
CA PRO A 107 20.56 0.54 -1.46
C PRO A 107 21.07 0.87 -0.06
N GLU A 108 20.16 1.24 0.82
CA GLU A 108 20.49 1.60 2.20
C GLU A 108 19.46 0.98 3.15
N GLN A 109 19.93 0.38 4.22
CA GLN A 109 19.09 -0.11 5.30
C GLN A 109 18.80 1.03 6.28
N MET A 110 17.53 1.33 6.47
CA MET A 110 17.12 2.53 7.18
C MET A 110 16.01 2.23 8.21
N GLY A 111 16.03 2.95 9.33
CA GLY A 111 14.92 2.97 10.27
C GLY A 111 13.73 3.76 9.71
N LEU A 112 12.53 3.53 10.25
CA LEU A 112 11.29 4.15 9.78
C LEU A 112 11.38 5.68 9.71
N ARG A 113 11.93 6.33 10.74
CA ARG A 113 12.08 7.79 10.77
C ARG A 113 12.90 8.30 9.58
N LYS A 114 14.05 7.67 9.32
CA LYS A 114 14.93 8.05 8.20
C LYS A 114 14.25 7.85 6.84
N ILE A 115 13.50 6.77 6.66
CA ILE A 115 12.70 6.54 5.44
C ILE A 115 11.68 7.66 5.23
N LEU A 116 10.96 8.06 6.27
CA LEU A 116 9.99 9.16 6.19
C LEU A 116 10.66 10.50 5.86
N GLU A 117 11.78 10.82 6.47
CA GLU A 117 12.55 12.04 6.19
C GLU A 117 13.03 12.08 4.72
N ILE A 118 13.58 10.96 4.22
CA ILE A 118 14.01 10.84 2.83
C ILE A 118 12.82 10.93 1.86
N PHE A 119 11.69 10.30 2.20
CA PHE A 119 10.48 10.39 1.40
C PHE A 119 9.97 11.83 1.28
N LEU A 120 9.93 12.57 2.38
CA LEU A 120 9.52 13.98 2.37
C LEU A 120 10.44 14.83 1.49
N SER A 121 11.75 14.69 1.65
CA SER A 121 12.75 15.39 0.82
C SER A 121 12.61 15.04 -0.67
N PHE A 122 12.39 13.77 -0.98
CA PHE A 122 12.14 13.35 -2.36
C PHE A 122 10.85 13.95 -2.92
N ARG A 123 9.77 13.99 -2.14
CA ARG A 123 8.50 14.61 -2.56
C ARG A 123 8.65 16.11 -2.82
N GLU A 124 9.38 16.82 -1.98
CA GLU A 124 9.69 18.25 -2.18
C GLU A 124 10.44 18.47 -3.51
N GLN A 125 11.46 17.68 -3.78
CA GLN A 125 12.20 17.74 -5.05
C GLN A 125 11.30 17.45 -6.27
N VAL A 126 10.41 16.46 -6.18
CA VAL A 126 9.45 16.11 -7.25
C VAL A 126 8.49 17.27 -7.50
N VAL A 127 7.93 17.87 -6.45
CA VAL A 127 7.00 19.01 -6.57
C VAL A 127 7.73 20.21 -7.20
N THR A 128 8.93 20.49 -6.75
CA THR A 128 9.75 21.59 -7.27
C THR A 128 10.07 21.41 -8.76
N ARG A 129 10.52 20.21 -9.18
CA ARG A 129 10.78 19.92 -10.59
C ARG A 129 9.52 20.04 -11.45
N ARG A 130 8.39 19.49 -10.98
CA ARG A 130 7.10 19.60 -11.66
C ARG A 130 6.66 21.05 -11.83
N THR A 131 6.81 21.85 -10.79
CA THR A 131 6.41 23.26 -10.82
C THR A 131 7.30 24.06 -11.74
N LYS A 132 8.63 23.86 -11.74
CA LYS A 132 9.58 24.47 -12.68
C LYS A 132 9.22 24.14 -14.13
N PHE A 133 8.91 22.87 -14.42
CA PHE A 133 8.49 22.45 -15.76
C PHE A 133 7.19 23.14 -16.21
N ARG A 134 6.18 23.18 -15.34
CA ARG A 134 4.91 23.86 -15.61
C ARG A 134 5.09 25.36 -15.84
N LEU A 135 5.94 26.00 -15.03
CA LEU A 135 6.27 27.41 -15.17
C LEU A 135 6.96 27.70 -16.51
N ALA A 136 7.94 26.90 -16.89
CA ALA A 136 8.62 27.05 -18.18
C ALA A 136 7.63 26.92 -19.37
N LYS A 137 6.74 25.93 -19.31
CA LYS A 137 5.69 25.74 -20.32
C LYS A 137 4.73 26.93 -20.38
N ALA A 138 4.28 27.43 -19.22
CA ALA A 138 3.39 28.60 -19.15
C ALA A 138 4.08 29.87 -19.66
N ARG A 139 5.34 30.10 -19.30
CA ARG A 139 6.12 31.25 -19.80
C ARG A 139 6.30 31.20 -21.33
N LYS A 140 6.60 30.00 -21.89
CA LYS A 140 6.70 29.85 -23.34
C LYS A 140 5.38 30.21 -24.03
N ARG A 141 4.23 29.69 -23.53
CA ARG A 141 2.92 30.02 -24.06
C ARG A 141 2.59 31.51 -23.90
N GLY A 142 2.94 32.10 -22.76
CA GLY A 142 2.76 33.54 -22.51
C GLY A 142 3.54 34.38 -23.53
N HIS A 143 4.80 34.02 -23.78
CA HIS A 143 5.64 34.69 -24.76
C HIS A 143 5.05 34.63 -26.19
N GLU A 144 4.63 33.43 -26.61
CA GLU A 144 3.94 33.23 -27.89
C GLU A 144 2.65 34.08 -28.01
N THR A 145 1.84 34.11 -26.93
CA THR A 145 0.61 34.89 -26.93
C THR A 145 0.85 36.40 -26.97
N VAL A 146 1.87 36.90 -26.24
CA VAL A 146 2.26 38.31 -26.30
C VAL A 146 2.77 38.68 -27.68
N GLY A 147 3.59 37.81 -28.30
CA GLY A 147 4.04 38.03 -29.69
C GLY A 147 2.87 38.14 -30.66
N LEU A 148 1.88 37.24 -30.55
CA LEU A 148 0.66 37.32 -31.38
C LEU A 148 -0.14 38.60 -31.12
N ALA A 149 -0.27 39.04 -29.89
CA ALA A 149 -0.96 40.29 -29.56
C ALA A 149 -0.26 41.50 -30.18
N ILE A 150 1.06 41.57 -30.14
CA ILE A 150 1.86 42.62 -30.79
C ILE A 150 1.67 42.57 -32.32
N ALA A 151 1.70 41.37 -32.93
CA ALA A 151 1.49 41.20 -34.35
C ALA A 151 0.07 41.68 -34.80
N VAL A 152 -0.96 41.38 -34.00
CA VAL A 152 -2.34 41.81 -34.28
C VAL A 152 -2.47 43.34 -34.12
N ALA A 153 -1.82 43.94 -33.10
CA ALA A 153 -1.83 45.38 -32.94
C ALA A 153 -1.15 46.16 -34.06
N ASN A 154 -0.20 45.57 -34.76
CA ASN A 154 0.59 46.14 -35.87
C ASN A 154 0.35 45.33 -37.16
N ILE A 155 -0.87 44.91 -37.44
CA ILE A 155 -1.17 43.91 -38.47
C ILE A 155 -0.77 44.40 -39.90
N ASP A 156 -0.96 45.66 -40.19
CA ASP A 156 -0.65 46.24 -41.51
C ASP A 156 0.88 46.21 -41.80
N GLU A 157 1.69 46.54 -40.79
CA GLU A 157 3.16 46.44 -40.91
C GLU A 157 3.64 45.02 -41.06
N VAL A 158 3.03 44.06 -40.34
CA VAL A 158 3.33 42.64 -40.43
C VAL A 158 2.97 42.11 -41.83
N ILE A 159 1.82 42.48 -42.37
CA ILE A 159 1.40 42.09 -43.72
C ILE A 159 2.37 42.66 -44.78
N LYS A 160 2.77 43.91 -44.65
CA LYS A 160 3.75 44.51 -45.53
C LYS A 160 5.08 43.80 -45.51
N LEU A 161 5.63 43.52 -44.32
CA LEU A 161 6.87 42.76 -44.13
C LEU A 161 6.81 41.37 -44.79
N ILE A 162 5.72 40.63 -44.61
CA ILE A 162 5.55 39.30 -45.19
C ILE A 162 5.48 39.38 -46.73
N ARG A 163 4.80 40.38 -47.30
CA ARG A 163 4.67 40.56 -48.77
C ARG A 163 5.96 41.00 -49.45
N GLU A 164 6.78 41.80 -48.74
CA GLU A 164 8.06 42.32 -49.28
C GLU A 164 9.20 41.30 -49.10
N SER A 165 9.03 40.29 -48.25
CA SER A 165 10.03 39.25 -48.00
C SER A 165 10.07 38.22 -49.14
N PRO A 166 11.22 37.96 -49.78
CA PRO A 166 11.33 37.03 -50.91
C PRO A 166 11.17 35.56 -50.48
N TYR A 167 11.44 35.21 -49.23
CA TYR A 167 11.33 33.85 -48.70
C TYR A 167 10.78 33.86 -47.26
N PRO A 168 10.08 32.78 -46.85
CA PRO A 168 9.54 32.67 -45.46
C PRO A 168 10.59 32.72 -44.35
N ALA A 169 11.84 32.36 -44.64
CA ALA A 169 12.94 32.42 -43.70
C ALA A 169 13.31 33.88 -43.38
N THR A 170 13.35 34.74 -44.38
CA THR A 170 13.69 36.18 -44.26
C THR A 170 12.60 36.94 -43.50
N ALA A 171 11.33 36.54 -43.61
CA ALA A 171 10.23 37.15 -42.85
C ALA A 171 10.22 36.74 -41.37
N ARG A 172 11.03 35.74 -40.97
CA ARG A 172 11.16 35.26 -39.58
C ARG A 172 12.26 35.96 -38.79
N GLU A 173 13.25 36.50 -39.43
CA GLU A 173 14.33 37.29 -38.86
C GLU A 173 13.85 38.71 -38.54
#